data_266a7f99223425a9d77c50ddddbc37ed
#
_entry.id   266a7f99223425a9d77c50ddddbc37ed
#
_cell.length_a   1.000
_cell.length_b   1.000
_cell.length_c   1.000
_cell.angle_alpha   90.00
_cell.angle_beta   90.00
_cell.angle_gamma   90.00
#
_symmetry.space_group_name_H-M   'P 1'
#
loop_
_entity.id
_entity.type
_entity.pdbx_description
1 polymer ?
#
loop_
_entity_poly.entity_id
_entity_poly.type
_entity_poly.pdbx_seq_one_letter_code
_entity_poly.pdbx_strand_id
1 'polypeptide(L)'
;MNVALGGSLFQAVQAVPGHFDHRENPELGMDEQYGDAHKIKLVEGGMLHQIIGLPEIPVNSLHGQGVNELAKGLVVEATAEDGLVEAFSVKDAPGFTLAVQWHPEWRIVHNPHSMKMFGAFGAACRAYRSTKRTPS
;
A
#
# COMPACT_ATOMS: atom_id res chain seq x y z
N MET A 1 5.26 -6.72 8.30
CA MET A 1 4.86 -5.79 9.39
C MET A 1 3.62 -6.28 10.12
N ASN A 2 2.50 -6.52 9.46
CA ASN A 2 1.24 -6.91 10.12
C ASN A 2 1.41 -8.11 11.06
N VAL A 3 1.96 -9.22 10.57
CA VAL A 3 2.19 -10.44 11.37
C VAL A 3 3.13 -10.19 12.56
N ALA A 4 4.21 -9.43 12.34
CA ALA A 4 5.17 -9.11 13.41
C ALA A 4 4.55 -8.28 14.55
N LEU A 5 3.45 -7.58 14.28
CA LEU A 5 2.71 -6.77 15.26
C LEU A 5 1.45 -7.50 15.80
N GLY A 6 1.27 -8.78 15.46
CA GLY A 6 0.20 -9.62 15.99
C GLY A 6 -1.04 -9.73 15.10
N GLY A 7 -0.99 -9.23 13.87
CA GLY A 7 -2.03 -9.47 12.87
C GLY A 7 -1.86 -10.80 12.14
N SER A 8 -2.76 -11.10 11.21
CA SER A 8 -2.74 -12.34 10.43
C SER A 8 -2.92 -12.08 8.93
N LEU A 9 -2.60 -13.10 8.11
CA LEU A 9 -2.75 -13.06 6.66
C LEU A 9 -3.65 -14.21 6.19
N PHE A 10 -4.45 -13.95 5.17
CA PHE A 10 -4.95 -15.00 4.29
C PHE A 10 -3.78 -15.57 3.50
N GLN A 11 -3.61 -16.89 3.49
CA GLN A 11 -2.54 -17.55 2.73
C GLN A 11 -2.87 -17.67 1.25
N ALA A 12 -4.15 -17.68 0.90
CA ALA A 12 -4.67 -17.77 -0.46
C ALA A 12 -5.96 -16.93 -0.56
N VAL A 13 -5.82 -15.64 -0.86
CA VAL A 13 -6.94 -14.70 -0.94
C VAL A 13 -7.99 -15.16 -1.93
N GLN A 14 -7.57 -15.73 -3.07
CA GLN A 14 -8.45 -16.25 -4.11
C GLN A 14 -9.34 -17.43 -3.66
N ALA A 15 -9.00 -18.08 -2.56
CA ALA A 15 -9.80 -19.16 -1.98
C ALA A 15 -10.80 -18.67 -0.92
N VAL A 16 -10.76 -17.39 -0.56
CA VAL A 16 -11.66 -16.81 0.44
C VAL A 16 -12.94 -16.31 -0.25
N PRO A 17 -14.14 -16.79 0.16
CA PRO A 17 -15.38 -16.32 -0.43
C PRO A 17 -15.53 -14.80 -0.36
N GLY A 18 -15.89 -14.16 -1.47
CA GLY A 18 -16.12 -12.73 -1.58
C GLY A 18 -14.88 -11.91 -1.95
N HIS A 19 -13.70 -12.51 -1.99
CA HIS A 19 -12.49 -11.86 -2.52
C HIS A 19 -12.24 -12.21 -3.98
N PHE A 20 -11.62 -11.27 -4.72
CA PHE A 20 -11.16 -11.52 -6.09
C PHE A 20 -9.88 -12.38 -6.08
N ASP A 21 -9.48 -12.79 -7.28
CA ASP A 21 -8.12 -13.30 -7.50
C ASP A 21 -7.16 -12.12 -7.70
N HIS A 22 -6.33 -11.87 -6.70
CA HIS A 22 -5.34 -10.78 -6.69
C HIS A 22 -3.99 -11.18 -7.31
N ARG A 23 -3.87 -12.43 -7.79
CA ARG A 23 -2.63 -12.90 -8.41
C ARG A 23 -2.50 -12.38 -9.84
N GLU A 24 -1.26 -12.29 -10.29
CA GLU A 24 -0.94 -12.04 -11.70
C GLU A 24 -1.41 -13.22 -12.58
N ASN A 25 -1.71 -12.91 -13.83
CA ASN A 25 -1.92 -13.95 -14.85
C ASN A 25 -0.59 -14.24 -15.56
N PRO A 26 0.05 -15.41 -15.34
CA PRO A 26 1.36 -15.73 -15.90
C PRO A 26 1.35 -15.92 -17.42
N GLU A 27 0.18 -16.02 -18.05
CA GLU A 27 0.04 -16.10 -19.51
C GLU A 27 0.17 -14.74 -20.20
N LEU A 28 0.08 -13.64 -19.43
CA LEU A 28 0.20 -12.28 -19.95
C LEU A 28 1.65 -11.80 -19.98
N GLY A 29 1.94 -10.82 -20.83
CA GLY A 29 3.21 -10.12 -20.83
C GLY A 29 3.43 -9.32 -19.54
N MET A 30 4.68 -8.99 -19.21
CA MET A 30 5.03 -8.30 -17.97
C MET A 30 4.30 -6.95 -17.83
N ASP A 31 4.20 -6.19 -18.89
CA ASP A 31 3.50 -4.90 -18.89
C ASP A 31 2.00 -5.04 -18.57
N GLU A 32 1.37 -6.11 -19.02
CA GLU A 32 -0.03 -6.40 -18.75
C GLU A 32 -0.23 -6.93 -17.33
N GLN A 33 0.69 -7.79 -16.84
CA GLN A 33 0.67 -8.29 -15.46
C GLN A 33 0.79 -7.16 -14.44
N TYR A 34 1.66 -6.18 -14.70
CA TYR A 34 1.87 -5.00 -13.86
C TYR A 34 0.98 -3.80 -14.22
N GLY A 35 0.07 -3.96 -15.18
CA GLY A 35 -0.95 -2.98 -15.51
C GLY A 35 -2.02 -2.86 -14.41
N ASP A 36 -2.85 -1.83 -14.53
CA ASP A 36 -3.97 -1.61 -13.59
C ASP A 36 -4.91 -2.82 -13.59
N ALA A 37 -5.13 -3.40 -12.41
CA ALA A 37 -5.95 -4.59 -12.21
C ALA A 37 -7.31 -4.27 -11.56
N HIS A 38 -7.31 -3.43 -10.54
CA HIS A 38 -8.51 -2.99 -9.83
C HIS A 38 -8.31 -1.62 -9.19
N LYS A 39 -9.38 -1.07 -8.63
CA LYS A 39 -9.31 0.18 -7.87
C LYS A 39 -9.19 -0.10 -6.38
N ILE A 40 -8.58 0.83 -5.68
CA ILE A 40 -8.58 0.91 -4.23
C ILE A 40 -9.21 2.22 -3.78
N LYS A 41 -9.99 2.16 -2.69
CA LYS A 41 -10.55 3.32 -2.02
C LYS A 41 -9.61 3.77 -0.92
N LEU A 42 -9.26 5.05 -0.93
CA LEU A 42 -8.42 5.65 0.09
C LEU A 42 -9.27 6.12 1.27
N VAL A 43 -8.78 5.89 2.49
CA VAL A 43 -9.48 6.35 3.70
C VAL A 43 -9.41 7.88 3.76
N GLU A 44 -10.57 8.53 3.78
CA GLU A 44 -10.67 9.99 3.81
C GLU A 44 -9.92 10.57 5.02
N GLY A 45 -9.05 11.55 4.76
CA GLY A 45 -8.21 12.16 5.79
C GLY A 45 -7.00 11.32 6.22
N GLY A 46 -6.86 10.09 5.72
CA GLY A 46 -5.69 9.23 5.96
C GLY A 46 -4.43 9.77 5.30
N MET A 47 -3.27 9.27 5.72
CA MET A 47 -1.96 9.69 5.17
C MET A 47 -1.89 9.52 3.67
N LEU A 48 -2.30 8.34 3.16
CA LEU A 48 -2.25 8.05 1.73
C LEU A 48 -3.21 8.97 0.95
N HIS A 49 -4.42 9.22 1.48
CA HIS A 49 -5.36 10.15 0.87
C HIS A 49 -4.79 11.58 0.79
N GLN A 50 -4.11 12.04 1.84
CA GLN A 50 -3.45 13.36 1.84
C GLN A 50 -2.32 13.46 0.82
N ILE A 51 -1.54 12.38 0.64
CA ILE A 51 -0.43 12.32 -0.34
C ILE A 51 -0.98 12.33 -1.78
N ILE A 52 -1.99 11.52 -2.06
CA ILE A 52 -2.53 11.32 -3.40
C ILE A 52 -3.49 12.44 -3.81
N GLY A 53 -4.40 12.83 -2.91
CA GLY A 53 -5.41 13.87 -3.15
C GLY A 53 -6.63 13.40 -3.93
N LEU A 54 -6.88 12.10 -4.01
CA LEU A 54 -8.02 11.48 -4.69
C LEU A 54 -8.69 10.46 -3.77
N PRO A 55 -10.01 10.21 -3.89
CA PRO A 55 -10.72 9.24 -3.07
C PRO A 55 -10.43 7.78 -3.47
N GLU A 56 -10.04 7.54 -4.72
CA GLU A 56 -9.69 6.22 -5.25
C GLU A 56 -8.61 6.32 -6.32
N ILE A 57 -7.83 5.25 -6.48
CA ILE A 57 -6.83 5.11 -7.55
C ILE A 57 -6.82 3.68 -8.09
N PRO A 58 -6.44 3.49 -9.37
CA PRO A 58 -6.16 2.17 -9.90
C PRO A 58 -4.78 1.68 -9.43
N VAL A 59 -4.66 0.36 -9.24
CA VAL A 59 -3.40 -0.29 -8.83
C VAL A 59 -3.21 -1.60 -9.58
N ASN A 60 -1.96 -2.06 -9.69
CA ASN A 60 -1.67 -3.42 -10.12
C ASN A 60 -1.92 -4.42 -8.98
N SER A 61 -1.98 -5.71 -9.31
CA SER A 61 -2.25 -6.76 -8.32
C SER A 61 -1.51 -8.05 -8.69
N LEU A 62 -0.48 -8.37 -7.90
CA LEU A 62 0.42 -9.50 -8.13
C LEU A 62 0.72 -10.20 -6.80
N HIS A 63 -0.33 -10.60 -6.05
CA HIS A 63 -0.16 -11.23 -4.75
C HIS A 63 -1.22 -12.30 -4.48
N GLY A 64 -0.81 -13.38 -3.82
CA GLY A 64 -1.71 -14.46 -3.40
C GLY A 64 -2.10 -14.37 -1.92
N GLN A 65 -1.31 -13.66 -1.11
CA GLN A 65 -1.60 -13.42 0.30
C GLN A 65 -2.19 -12.02 0.49
N GLY A 66 -2.88 -11.80 1.59
CA GLY A 66 -3.42 -10.49 1.95
C GLY A 66 -3.73 -10.40 3.43
N VAL A 67 -3.99 -9.19 3.91
CA VAL A 67 -4.32 -8.95 5.31
C VAL A 67 -5.66 -9.61 5.65
N ASN A 68 -5.66 -10.49 6.65
CA ASN A 68 -6.87 -11.04 7.25
C ASN A 68 -7.28 -10.19 8.47
N GLU A 69 -6.48 -10.22 9.53
CA GLU A 69 -6.67 -9.37 10.71
C GLU A 69 -5.56 -8.34 10.77
N LEU A 70 -5.93 -7.07 10.78
CA LEU A 70 -4.97 -5.98 10.94
C LEU A 70 -4.54 -5.88 12.41
N ALA A 71 -3.23 -5.83 12.66
CA ALA A 71 -2.69 -5.73 14.00
C ALA A 71 -3.14 -4.45 14.71
N LYS A 72 -3.31 -4.54 16.02
CA LYS A 72 -3.58 -3.36 16.86
C LYS A 72 -2.44 -2.34 16.72
N GLY A 73 -2.79 -1.07 16.55
CA GLY A 73 -1.82 -0.01 16.31
C GLY A 73 -1.47 0.22 14.84
N LEU A 74 -2.02 -0.56 13.92
CA LEU A 74 -2.03 -0.25 12.50
C LEU A 74 -3.36 0.42 12.11
N VAL A 75 -3.30 1.29 11.13
CA VAL A 75 -4.46 2.04 10.61
C VAL A 75 -4.60 1.75 9.13
N VAL A 76 -5.81 1.40 8.70
CA VAL A 76 -6.11 1.21 7.27
C VAL A 76 -5.97 2.52 6.54
N GLU A 77 -5.26 2.49 5.42
CA GLU A 77 -5.09 3.64 4.51
C GLU A 77 -5.85 3.43 3.19
N ALA A 78 -6.00 2.19 2.75
CA ALA A 78 -6.77 1.85 1.55
C ALA A 78 -7.30 0.42 1.57
N THR A 79 -8.43 0.22 0.87
CA THR A 79 -9.07 -1.09 0.68
C THR A 79 -9.43 -1.31 -0.79
N ALA A 80 -9.32 -2.55 -1.25
CA ALA A 80 -9.85 -2.98 -2.54
C ALA A 80 -11.39 -3.02 -2.52
N GLU A 81 -12.00 -3.15 -3.69
CA GLU A 81 -13.46 -3.20 -3.84
C GLU A 81 -14.09 -4.42 -3.13
N ASP A 82 -13.33 -5.49 -2.98
CA ASP A 82 -13.71 -6.71 -2.23
C ASP A 82 -13.48 -6.59 -0.71
N GLY A 83 -13.03 -5.43 -0.24
CA GLY A 83 -12.79 -5.15 1.18
C GLY A 83 -11.42 -5.56 1.70
N LEU A 84 -10.55 -6.15 0.86
CA LEU A 84 -9.19 -6.48 1.27
C LEU A 84 -8.38 -5.22 1.59
N VAL A 85 -7.67 -5.23 2.73
CA VAL A 85 -6.77 -4.12 3.09
C VAL A 85 -5.57 -4.13 2.14
N GLU A 86 -5.39 -3.04 1.41
CA GLU A 86 -4.33 -2.86 0.43
C GLU A 86 -3.21 -1.92 0.90
N ALA A 87 -3.50 -1.06 1.88
CA ALA A 87 -2.51 -0.20 2.49
C ALA A 87 -2.83 0.08 3.96
N PHE A 88 -1.78 0.22 4.75
CA PHE A 88 -1.88 0.61 6.16
C PHE A 88 -0.66 1.42 6.61
N SER A 89 -0.83 2.16 7.69
CA SER A 89 0.23 2.90 8.38
C SER A 89 0.29 2.51 9.86
N VAL A 90 1.33 2.94 10.56
CA VAL A 90 1.44 2.76 12.01
C VAL A 90 0.82 3.97 12.71
N LYS A 91 -0.14 3.71 13.59
CA LYS A 91 -0.78 4.75 14.38
C LYS A 91 0.24 5.47 15.26
N ASP A 92 0.15 6.79 15.31
CA ASP A 92 0.99 7.65 16.14
C ASP A 92 2.51 7.41 15.97
N ALA A 93 2.93 6.96 14.80
CA ALA A 93 4.35 6.75 14.50
C ALA A 93 5.12 8.08 14.53
N PRO A 94 6.33 8.11 15.11
CA PRO A 94 7.14 9.34 15.15
C PRO A 94 7.71 9.75 13.79
N GLY A 95 7.53 8.92 12.77
CA GLY A 95 8.02 9.15 11.42
C GLY A 95 7.10 8.55 10.37
N PHE A 96 7.47 8.71 9.11
CA PHE A 96 6.72 8.18 7.98
C PHE A 96 6.69 6.65 8.02
N THR A 97 5.49 6.08 8.01
CA THR A 97 5.25 4.65 7.87
C THR A 97 4.08 4.44 6.90
N LEU A 98 4.32 3.71 5.84
CA LEU A 98 3.29 3.33 4.88
C LEU A 98 3.65 1.97 4.29
N ALA A 99 2.74 1.02 4.40
CA ALA A 99 2.83 -0.28 3.77
C ALA A 99 1.74 -0.41 2.71
N VAL A 100 2.09 -0.92 1.56
CA VAL A 100 1.16 -1.13 0.44
C VAL A 100 1.29 -2.55 -0.10
N GLN A 101 0.21 -3.10 -0.66
CA GLN A 101 0.18 -4.45 -1.21
C GLN A 101 0.55 -4.49 -2.68
N TRP A 102 0.17 -3.48 -3.46
CA TRP A 102 0.52 -3.38 -4.88
C TRP A 102 2.00 -3.01 -5.08
N HIS A 103 2.46 -2.96 -6.33
CA HIS A 103 3.82 -2.63 -6.73
C HIS A 103 3.92 -1.21 -7.30
N PRO A 104 4.06 -0.17 -6.46
CA PRO A 104 4.13 1.23 -6.92
C PRO A 104 5.46 1.57 -7.60
N GLU A 105 6.47 0.73 -7.46
CA GLU A 105 7.79 0.91 -8.09
C GLU A 105 7.77 0.63 -9.59
N TRP A 106 6.78 -0.12 -10.09
CA TRP A 106 6.68 -0.44 -11.50
C TRP A 106 6.41 0.81 -12.33
N ARG A 107 7.33 1.10 -13.26
CA ARG A 107 7.26 2.27 -14.15
C ARG A 107 6.91 3.58 -13.42
N ILE A 108 7.51 3.78 -12.27
CA ILE A 108 7.23 4.87 -11.32
C ILE A 108 7.11 6.25 -12.00
N VAL A 109 8.01 6.55 -12.96
CA VAL A 109 8.06 7.85 -13.66
C VAL A 109 6.84 8.11 -14.56
N HIS A 110 6.09 7.06 -14.89
CA HIS A 110 4.87 7.13 -15.70
C HIS A 110 3.59 7.06 -14.86
N ASN A 111 3.73 6.88 -13.54
CA ASN A 111 2.59 6.78 -12.62
C ASN A 111 2.60 7.96 -11.64
N PRO A 112 1.69 8.95 -11.81
CA PRO A 112 1.67 10.14 -10.96
C PRO A 112 1.36 9.84 -9.49
N HIS A 113 0.61 8.77 -9.19
CA HIS A 113 0.30 8.36 -7.82
C HIS A 113 1.55 7.79 -7.14
N SER A 114 2.28 6.92 -7.83
CA SER A 114 3.57 6.39 -7.36
C SER A 114 4.58 7.51 -7.14
N MET A 115 4.68 8.47 -8.06
CA MET A 115 5.57 9.63 -7.91
C MET A 115 5.26 10.45 -6.65
N LYS A 116 3.99 10.67 -6.33
CA LYS A 116 3.58 11.35 -5.10
C LYS A 116 3.98 10.57 -3.84
N MET A 117 3.76 9.25 -3.83
CA MET A 117 4.11 8.39 -2.70
C MET A 117 5.62 8.39 -2.44
N PHE A 118 6.44 8.16 -3.47
CA PHE A 118 7.90 8.17 -3.34
C PHE A 118 8.44 9.57 -3.04
N GLY A 119 7.79 10.62 -3.52
CA GLY A 119 8.10 12.01 -3.18
C GLY A 119 7.90 12.28 -1.68
N ALA A 120 6.78 11.84 -1.11
CA ALA A 120 6.50 11.94 0.32
C ALA A 120 7.51 11.15 1.16
N PHE A 121 7.82 9.92 0.77
CA PHE A 121 8.85 9.11 1.42
C PHE A 121 10.23 9.78 1.38
N GLY A 122 10.64 10.30 0.22
CA GLY A 122 11.91 11.03 0.08
C GLY A 122 11.98 12.29 0.95
N ALA A 123 10.86 13.02 1.09
CA ALA A 123 10.78 14.17 2.00
C ALA A 123 10.95 13.73 3.47
N ALA A 124 10.32 12.63 3.87
CA ALA A 124 10.46 12.06 5.21
C ALA A 124 11.91 11.62 5.50
N CYS A 125 12.58 11.00 4.53
CA CYS A 125 14.00 10.63 4.65
C CYS A 125 14.91 11.86 4.86
N ARG A 126 14.66 12.95 4.13
CA ARG A 126 15.41 14.21 4.30
C ARG A 126 15.19 14.82 5.68
N ALA A 127 13.95 14.84 6.15
CA ALA A 127 13.60 15.34 7.48
C ALA A 127 14.30 14.53 8.58
N TYR A 128 14.24 13.19 8.49
CA TYR A 128 14.92 12.31 9.43
C TYR A 128 16.44 12.54 9.47
N ARG A 129 17.07 12.69 8.30
CA ARG A 129 18.51 12.99 8.22
C ARG A 129 18.85 14.31 8.92
N SER A 130 17.99 15.32 8.79
CA SER A 130 18.22 16.63 9.41
C SER A 130 18.19 16.54 10.95
N THR A 131 17.27 15.75 11.53
CA THR A 131 17.19 15.56 12.98
C THR A 131 18.42 14.83 13.57
N LYS A 132 19.09 13.98 12.77
CA LYS A 132 20.28 13.22 13.22
C LYS A 132 21.59 14.01 13.07
N ARG A 133 21.59 15.14 12.35
CA ARG A 133 22.80 15.94 12.09
C ARG A 133 22.95 17.15 13.00
N THR A 134 22.07 17.38 13.99
CA THR A 134 22.28 18.41 15.00
C THR A 134 23.19 17.81 16.08
N PRO A 135 24.49 18.22 16.17
CA PRO A 135 25.35 17.84 17.28
C PRO A 135 24.82 18.51 18.54
N SER A 136 24.83 17.78 19.63
CA SER A 136 24.63 18.33 20.98
C SER A 136 25.77 19.30 21.31
#